data_c35cee4fa7c3872aa311e7f04d7ab4bf
#
_entry.id   c35cee4fa7c3872aa311e7f04d7ab4bf
#
_cell.length_a   1.000
_cell.length_b   1.000
_cell.length_c   1.000
_cell.angle_alpha   90.00
_cell.angle_beta   90.00
_cell.angle_gamma   90.00
#
_symmetry.space_group_name_H-M   'P 1'
#
loop_
_entity.id
_entity.type
_entity.pdbx_description
1 polymer ?
#
loop_
_entity_poly.entity_id
_entity_poly.type
_entity_poly.pdbx_seq_one_letter_code
_entity_poly.pdbx_strand_id
1 'polypeptide(L)'
;QNFNFLKLNFLAENFEELFEQAKVKKLDKVDFIEQLMLAEVAEKKQRAVERRIKAARIPVLKTLDHFNLAYPEKIDAEAVRYLFRLHFLDDCKNIIFCGGVGLGKTHLASALALEACKRAYSTLFISAVEIINTLNEAQKNGRLSRALRRLINVKLLVIDELGYMPIDKKGCDLLFQVISGRYEKGSTIFTTNRTYKDWSIIFNNDAVVTSAILDRVLHHSETIKIEGPSYRMSDNK
;
A
#
# COMPACT_ATOMS: atom_id res chain seq x y z
N GLN A 1 19.96 23.70 23.29
CA GLN A 1 20.73 23.84 22.03
C GLN A 1 21.30 22.48 21.56
N ASN A 2 21.94 21.68 22.43
CA ASN A 2 22.61 20.42 22.05
C ASN A 2 21.66 19.36 21.52
N PHE A 3 20.45 19.20 22.06
CA PHE A 3 19.48 18.24 21.56
C PHE A 3 19.05 18.56 20.13
N ASN A 4 18.86 19.83 19.79
CA ASN A 4 18.51 20.26 18.44
C ASN A 4 19.64 19.97 17.43
N PHE A 5 20.90 20.20 17.83
CA PHE A 5 22.06 19.87 17.01
C PHE A 5 22.14 18.36 16.72
N LEU A 6 21.86 17.52 17.72
CA LEU A 6 21.79 16.06 17.58
C LEU A 6 20.49 15.55 16.96
N LYS A 7 19.57 16.46 16.58
CA LYS A 7 18.25 16.11 16.04
C LYS A 7 17.40 15.22 16.98
N LEU A 8 17.56 15.44 18.29
CA LEU A 8 16.77 14.79 19.35
C LEU A 8 15.61 15.74 19.71
N ASN A 9 14.68 15.90 18.76
CA ASN A 9 13.66 16.93 18.82
C ASN A 9 12.65 16.70 19.96
N PHE A 10 12.28 15.45 20.23
CA PHE A 10 11.38 15.13 21.32
C PHE A 10 12.00 15.47 22.67
N LEU A 11 13.28 15.12 22.87
CA LEU A 11 13.99 15.48 24.09
C LEU A 11 14.21 16.98 24.22
N ALA A 12 14.39 17.70 23.11
CA ALA A 12 14.52 19.15 23.16
C ALA A 12 13.27 19.86 23.71
N GLU A 13 12.10 19.27 23.47
CA GLU A 13 10.79 19.81 23.87
C GLU A 13 10.34 19.31 25.25
N ASN A 14 10.70 18.04 25.62
CA ASN A 14 10.11 17.35 26.76
C ASN A 14 11.11 16.96 27.85
N PHE A 15 12.37 17.38 27.77
CA PHE A 15 13.42 16.94 28.70
C PHE A 15 13.10 17.28 30.17
N GLU A 16 12.62 18.50 30.43
CA GLU A 16 12.32 18.95 31.81
C GLU A 16 11.21 18.10 32.43
N GLU A 17 10.16 17.84 31.68
CA GLU A 17 9.05 16.97 32.14
C GLU A 17 9.52 15.56 32.45
N LEU A 18 10.30 14.94 31.55
CA LEU A 18 10.87 13.60 31.75
C LEU A 18 11.81 13.56 32.97
N PHE A 19 12.58 14.62 33.19
CA PHE A 19 13.46 14.73 34.33
C PHE A 19 12.69 14.79 35.67
N GLU A 20 11.61 15.59 35.74
CA GLU A 20 10.78 15.65 36.94
C GLU A 20 10.05 14.31 37.18
N GLN A 21 9.56 13.65 36.14
CA GLN A 21 8.98 12.31 36.26
C GLN A 21 9.98 11.28 36.80
N ALA A 22 11.26 11.35 36.36
CA ALA A 22 12.32 10.48 36.83
C ALA A 22 12.63 10.69 38.33
N LYS A 23 12.64 11.94 38.80
CA LYS A 23 12.80 12.27 40.23
C LYS A 23 11.71 11.67 41.08
N VAL A 24 10.45 11.82 40.65
CA VAL A 24 9.28 11.25 41.36
C VAL A 24 9.39 9.73 41.43
N LYS A 25 9.79 9.08 40.34
CA LYS A 25 9.97 7.61 40.27
C LYS A 25 11.25 7.13 40.94
N LYS A 26 12.14 8.04 41.40
CA LYS A 26 13.46 7.73 41.97
C LYS A 26 14.33 6.82 41.07
N LEU A 27 14.29 7.07 39.76
CA LEU A 27 15.10 6.33 38.79
C LEU A 27 16.60 6.57 39.04
N ASP A 28 17.41 5.55 38.85
CA ASP A 28 18.84 5.73 38.82
C ASP A 28 19.30 6.43 37.52
N LYS A 29 20.58 6.78 37.43
CA LYS A 29 21.09 7.55 36.29
C LYS A 29 21.05 6.75 34.97
N VAL A 30 21.26 5.43 35.06
CA VAL A 30 21.29 4.55 33.87
C VAL A 30 19.87 4.38 33.35
N ASP A 31 18.92 4.06 34.22
CA ASP A 31 17.51 3.91 33.89
C ASP A 31 16.93 5.20 33.33
N PHE A 32 17.34 6.35 33.86
CA PHE A 32 16.90 7.65 33.33
C PHE A 32 17.40 7.89 31.89
N ILE A 33 18.68 7.61 31.62
CA ILE A 33 19.24 7.74 30.26
C ILE A 33 18.54 6.78 29.30
N GLU A 34 18.30 5.54 29.72
CA GLU A 34 17.57 4.55 28.91
C GLU A 34 16.16 5.03 28.59
N GLN A 35 15.43 5.53 29.59
CA GLN A 35 14.10 6.08 29.38
C GLN A 35 14.10 7.25 28.37
N LEU A 36 15.06 8.17 28.45
CA LEU A 36 15.21 9.26 27.50
C LEU A 36 15.43 8.75 26.07
N MET A 37 16.32 7.78 25.90
CA MET A 37 16.62 7.21 24.58
C MET A 37 15.41 6.46 24.01
N LEU A 38 14.72 5.69 24.82
CA LEU A 38 13.49 4.97 24.41
C LEU A 38 12.39 5.93 23.97
N ALA A 39 12.19 7.03 24.70
CA ALA A 39 11.20 8.04 24.36
C ALA A 39 11.50 8.71 23.00
N GLU A 40 12.74 9.15 22.77
CA GLU A 40 13.16 9.74 21.49
C GLU A 40 13.05 8.74 20.32
N VAL A 41 13.45 7.47 20.56
CA VAL A 41 13.34 6.41 19.53
C VAL A 41 11.88 6.14 19.19
N ALA A 42 10.98 6.07 20.17
CA ALA A 42 9.55 5.85 19.96
C ALA A 42 8.95 6.96 19.09
N GLU A 43 9.24 8.22 19.43
CA GLU A 43 8.77 9.38 18.68
C GLU A 43 9.34 9.42 17.25
N LYS A 44 10.63 9.14 17.07
CA LYS A 44 11.23 9.04 15.72
C LYS A 44 10.59 7.95 14.87
N LYS A 45 10.31 6.79 15.47
CA LYS A 45 9.60 5.69 14.79
C LYS A 45 8.19 6.13 14.37
N GLN A 46 7.45 6.78 15.29
CA GLN A 46 6.09 7.27 15.02
C GLN A 46 6.09 8.29 13.87
N ARG A 47 6.92 9.31 13.93
CA ARG A 47 7.06 10.32 12.86
C ARG A 47 7.50 9.70 11.51
N ALA A 48 8.31 8.64 11.55
CA ALA A 48 8.69 7.93 10.33
C ALA A 48 7.51 7.17 9.72
N VAL A 49 6.65 6.54 10.54
CA VAL A 49 5.41 5.90 10.09
C VAL A 49 4.47 6.92 9.44
N GLU A 50 4.23 8.05 10.11
CA GLU A 50 3.35 9.11 9.61
C GLU A 50 3.81 9.65 8.25
N ARG A 51 5.12 9.90 8.10
CA ARG A 51 5.70 10.31 6.81
C ARG A 51 5.49 9.27 5.71
N ARG A 52 5.61 7.95 6.03
CA ARG A 52 5.35 6.89 5.05
C ARG A 52 3.88 6.84 4.66
N ILE A 53 2.96 6.91 5.62
CA ILE A 53 1.52 6.93 5.37
C ILE A 53 1.17 8.12 4.46
N LYS A 54 1.68 9.31 4.75
CA LYS A 54 1.47 10.50 3.91
C LYS A 54 2.03 10.31 2.50
N ALA A 55 3.23 9.73 2.38
CA ALA A 55 3.88 9.48 1.09
C ALA A 55 3.17 8.40 0.27
N ALA A 56 2.54 7.43 0.95
CA ALA A 56 1.81 6.32 0.34
C ALA A 56 0.52 6.74 -0.36
N ARG A 57 -0.04 7.91 -0.06
CA ARG A 57 -1.29 8.43 -0.65
C ARG A 57 -2.49 7.49 -0.50
N ILE A 58 -2.59 6.82 0.62
CA ILE A 58 -3.72 5.92 0.91
C ILE A 58 -5.00 6.77 1.00
N PRO A 59 -6.05 6.47 0.18
CA PRO A 59 -7.22 7.34 0.06
C PRO A 59 -8.06 7.37 1.34
N VAL A 60 -8.13 6.26 2.07
CA VAL A 60 -8.87 6.15 3.33
C VAL A 60 -8.06 5.28 4.29
N LEU A 61 -7.76 5.82 5.47
CA LEU A 61 -7.04 5.11 6.53
C LEU A 61 -8.02 4.17 7.26
N LYS A 62 -8.14 2.95 6.76
CA LYS A 62 -8.94 1.87 7.35
C LYS A 62 -8.03 0.72 7.75
N THR A 63 -8.39 0.03 8.84
CA THR A 63 -7.71 -1.19 9.29
C THR A 63 -8.54 -2.43 8.96
N LEU A 64 -7.98 -3.62 9.14
CA LEU A 64 -8.73 -4.87 8.99
C LEU A 64 -9.89 -4.97 9.98
N ASP A 65 -9.74 -4.41 11.20
CA ASP A 65 -10.77 -4.46 12.23
C ASP A 65 -12.07 -3.74 11.84
N HIS A 66 -11.96 -2.78 10.91
CA HIS A 66 -13.12 -2.09 10.33
C HIS A 66 -13.75 -2.85 9.16
N PHE A 67 -13.21 -4.02 8.78
CA PHE A 67 -13.74 -4.84 7.70
C PHE A 67 -14.51 -6.03 8.27
N ASN A 68 -15.81 -6.08 8.01
CA ASN A 68 -16.64 -7.22 8.41
C ASN A 68 -16.40 -8.40 7.45
N LEU A 69 -15.54 -9.33 7.85
CA LEU A 69 -15.24 -10.54 7.06
C LEU A 69 -16.43 -11.50 6.92
N ALA A 70 -17.47 -11.36 7.74
CA ALA A 70 -18.67 -12.20 7.67
C ALA A 70 -19.74 -11.64 6.69
N TYR A 71 -19.58 -10.40 6.24
CA TYR A 71 -20.56 -9.77 5.35
C TYR A 71 -20.57 -10.31 3.92
N PRO A 72 -19.41 -10.51 3.24
CA PRO A 72 -19.40 -11.15 1.92
C PRO A 72 -19.90 -12.59 2.02
N GLU A 73 -20.73 -13.02 1.06
CA GLU A 73 -21.22 -14.41 1.00
C GLU A 73 -20.06 -15.40 0.83
N LYS A 74 -19.02 -14.99 0.08
CA LYS A 74 -17.80 -15.76 -0.10
C LYS A 74 -16.58 -14.86 -0.04
N ILE A 75 -15.75 -15.15 0.93
CA ILE A 75 -14.40 -14.60 1.08
C ILE A 75 -13.57 -15.61 1.89
N ASP A 76 -12.33 -15.84 1.50
CA ASP A 76 -11.41 -16.61 2.32
C ASP A 76 -10.85 -15.71 3.43
N ALA A 77 -11.51 -15.77 4.60
CA ALA A 77 -11.15 -14.93 5.76
C ALA A 77 -9.78 -15.31 6.35
N GLU A 78 -9.36 -16.58 6.24
CA GLU A 78 -8.05 -17.03 6.73
C GLU A 78 -6.93 -16.51 5.82
N ALA A 79 -7.09 -16.64 4.52
CA ALA A 79 -6.16 -16.08 3.54
C ALA A 79 -6.04 -14.56 3.73
N VAL A 80 -7.16 -13.84 3.88
CA VAL A 80 -7.11 -12.40 4.16
C VAL A 80 -6.31 -12.10 5.41
N ARG A 81 -6.57 -12.76 6.56
CA ARG A 81 -5.80 -12.56 7.79
C ARG A 81 -4.31 -12.90 7.61
N TYR A 82 -4.00 -13.92 6.83
CA TYR A 82 -2.62 -14.30 6.54
C TYR A 82 -1.86 -13.21 5.79
N LEU A 83 -2.51 -12.51 4.85
CA LEU A 83 -1.90 -11.39 4.12
C LEU A 83 -1.41 -10.28 5.05
N PHE A 84 -2.05 -10.06 6.21
CA PHE A 84 -1.63 -9.04 7.18
C PHE A 84 -0.33 -9.40 7.94
N ARG A 85 0.19 -10.62 7.77
CA ARG A 85 1.56 -10.96 8.17
C ARG A 85 2.62 -10.35 7.25
N LEU A 86 2.23 -9.94 6.04
CA LEU A 86 3.03 -9.28 5.00
C LEU A 86 4.18 -10.12 4.42
N HIS A 87 4.20 -11.45 4.64
CA HIS A 87 5.24 -12.31 4.06
C HIS A 87 5.29 -12.25 2.53
N PHE A 88 4.15 -11.98 1.88
CA PHE A 88 4.09 -11.79 0.43
C PHE A 88 5.01 -10.67 -0.08
N LEU A 89 5.34 -9.68 0.77
CA LEU A 89 6.28 -8.60 0.42
C LEU A 89 7.72 -9.11 0.34
N ASP A 90 8.10 -10.04 1.19
CA ASP A 90 9.44 -10.63 1.18
C ASP A 90 9.63 -11.53 -0.04
N ASP A 91 8.60 -12.30 -0.38
CA ASP A 91 8.53 -13.20 -1.54
C ASP A 91 8.28 -12.47 -2.88
N CYS A 92 8.11 -11.15 -2.88
CA CYS A 92 7.72 -10.36 -4.06
C CYS A 92 6.45 -10.86 -4.77
N LYS A 93 5.51 -11.47 -4.03
CA LYS A 93 4.23 -11.96 -4.57
C LYS A 93 3.22 -10.84 -4.76
N ASN A 94 2.40 -10.97 -5.78
CA ASN A 94 1.28 -10.07 -6.05
C ASN A 94 0.00 -10.54 -5.33
N ILE A 95 -0.87 -9.59 -5.00
CA ILE A 95 -2.20 -9.87 -4.45
C ILE A 95 -3.26 -9.30 -5.38
N ILE A 96 -4.30 -10.09 -5.66
CA ILE A 96 -5.38 -9.65 -6.52
C ILE A 96 -6.70 -9.76 -5.77
N PHE A 97 -7.29 -8.63 -5.42
CA PHE A 97 -8.65 -8.57 -4.92
C PHE A 97 -9.62 -8.47 -6.09
N CYS A 98 -10.39 -9.54 -6.33
CA CYS A 98 -11.34 -9.64 -7.44
C CYS A 98 -12.77 -9.79 -6.90
N GLY A 99 -13.71 -9.00 -7.42
CA GLY A 99 -15.12 -9.10 -7.01
C GLY A 99 -15.95 -7.90 -7.43
N GLY A 100 -17.27 -7.97 -7.22
CA GLY A 100 -18.22 -6.93 -7.57
C GLY A 100 -17.94 -5.56 -6.94
N VAL A 101 -18.73 -4.56 -7.35
CA VAL A 101 -18.64 -3.21 -6.79
C VAL A 101 -19.16 -3.21 -5.34
N GLY A 102 -18.51 -2.41 -4.47
CA GLY A 102 -18.97 -2.24 -3.09
C GLY A 102 -18.62 -3.38 -2.12
N LEU A 103 -17.82 -4.37 -2.53
CA LEU A 103 -17.40 -5.52 -1.70
C LEU A 103 -16.15 -5.27 -0.86
N GLY A 104 -15.64 -4.04 -0.78
CA GLY A 104 -14.55 -3.69 0.11
C GLY A 104 -13.14 -4.01 -0.39
N LYS A 105 -12.92 -4.29 -1.69
CA LYS A 105 -11.60 -4.53 -2.27
C LYS A 105 -10.59 -3.41 -1.95
N THR A 106 -10.98 -2.17 -2.23
CA THR A 106 -10.18 -0.96 -1.93
C THR A 106 -9.93 -0.81 -0.42
N HIS A 107 -10.89 -1.22 0.43
CA HIS A 107 -10.72 -1.23 1.88
C HIS A 107 -9.57 -2.18 2.29
N LEU A 108 -9.63 -3.44 1.84
CA LEU A 108 -8.58 -4.44 2.16
C LEU A 108 -7.22 -4.00 1.60
N ALA A 109 -7.17 -3.49 0.38
CA ALA A 109 -5.94 -2.96 -0.20
C ALA A 109 -5.38 -1.77 0.59
N SER A 110 -6.24 -0.84 1.05
CA SER A 110 -5.85 0.30 1.89
C SER A 110 -5.34 -0.16 3.26
N ALA A 111 -6.01 -1.13 3.87
CA ALA A 111 -5.60 -1.67 5.16
C ALA A 111 -4.23 -2.38 5.10
N LEU A 112 -3.97 -3.16 4.05
CA LEU A 112 -2.66 -3.78 3.81
C LEU A 112 -1.58 -2.73 3.53
N ALA A 113 -1.88 -1.70 2.75
CA ALA A 113 -0.96 -0.59 2.49
C ALA A 113 -0.60 0.16 3.79
N LEU A 114 -1.58 0.40 4.66
CA LEU A 114 -1.39 1.02 5.98
C LEU A 114 -0.49 0.16 6.87
N GLU A 115 -0.76 -1.15 6.93
CA GLU A 115 0.05 -2.09 7.71
C GLU A 115 1.49 -2.17 7.19
N ALA A 116 1.70 -2.17 5.86
CA ALA A 116 3.03 -2.11 5.26
C ALA A 116 3.79 -0.83 5.65
N CYS A 117 3.12 0.34 5.67
CA CYS A 117 3.71 1.59 6.12
C CYS A 117 4.16 1.53 7.59
N LYS A 118 3.34 0.92 8.47
CA LYS A 118 3.66 0.72 9.90
C LYS A 118 4.90 -0.16 10.08
N ARG A 119 5.05 -1.20 9.25
CA ARG A 119 6.22 -2.10 9.25
C ARG A 119 7.39 -1.60 8.39
N ALA A 120 7.44 -0.31 8.13
CA ALA A 120 8.54 0.38 7.46
C ALA A 120 8.72 0.08 5.97
N TYR A 121 7.80 -0.60 5.30
CA TYR A 121 7.87 -0.81 3.85
C TYR A 121 7.49 0.48 3.08
N SER A 122 8.25 0.79 2.04
CA SER A 122 7.89 1.87 1.11
C SER A 122 6.67 1.46 0.30
N THR A 123 5.61 2.28 0.37
CA THR A 123 4.30 1.96 -0.21
C THR A 123 3.80 3.12 -1.05
N LEU A 124 3.10 2.81 -2.13
CA LEU A 124 2.38 3.79 -2.93
C LEU A 124 1.01 3.22 -3.33
N PHE A 125 -0.03 3.99 -3.07
CA PHE A 125 -1.41 3.68 -3.47
C PHE A 125 -1.80 4.64 -4.61
N ILE A 126 -2.29 4.09 -5.72
CA ILE A 126 -2.61 4.87 -6.92
C ILE A 126 -3.61 4.09 -7.78
N SER A 127 -4.55 4.78 -8.44
CA SER A 127 -5.45 4.11 -9.37
C SER A 127 -4.76 3.82 -10.72
N ALA A 128 -5.27 2.81 -11.44
CA ALA A 128 -4.75 2.48 -12.77
C ALA A 128 -4.82 3.68 -13.73
N VAL A 129 -5.90 4.45 -13.68
CA VAL A 129 -6.09 5.66 -14.50
C VAL A 129 -5.07 6.74 -14.13
N GLU A 130 -4.82 6.97 -12.84
CA GLU A 130 -3.84 7.97 -12.39
C GLU A 130 -2.42 7.59 -12.78
N ILE A 131 -2.06 6.29 -12.77
CA ILE A 131 -0.76 5.82 -13.29
C ILE A 131 -0.60 6.24 -14.74
N ILE A 132 -1.58 5.93 -15.59
CA ILE A 132 -1.51 6.20 -17.03
C ILE A 132 -1.42 7.70 -17.29
N ASN A 133 -2.24 8.50 -16.62
CA ASN A 133 -2.22 9.96 -16.76
C ASN A 133 -0.86 10.54 -16.34
N THR A 134 -0.34 10.11 -15.18
CA THR A 134 0.96 10.55 -14.66
C THR A 134 2.11 10.19 -15.61
N LEU A 135 2.10 8.96 -16.16
CA LEU A 135 3.15 8.52 -17.08
C LEU A 135 3.05 9.20 -18.45
N ASN A 136 1.83 9.42 -18.97
CA ASN A 136 1.60 10.16 -20.21
C ASN A 136 2.11 11.62 -20.10
N GLU A 137 1.80 12.28 -18.99
CA GLU A 137 2.28 13.64 -18.73
C GLU A 137 3.80 13.66 -18.58
N ALA A 138 4.37 12.74 -17.83
CA ALA A 138 5.81 12.61 -17.64
C ALA A 138 6.54 12.34 -18.97
N GLN A 139 5.94 11.57 -19.90
CA GLN A 139 6.48 11.31 -21.22
C GLN A 139 6.52 12.59 -22.07
N LYS A 140 5.42 13.37 -22.08
CA LYS A 140 5.38 14.67 -22.78
C LYS A 140 6.46 15.64 -22.28
N ASN A 141 6.78 15.57 -21.00
CA ASN A 141 7.73 16.46 -20.33
C ASN A 141 9.17 15.90 -20.28
N GLY A 142 9.48 14.78 -20.98
CA GLY A 142 10.80 14.17 -20.97
C GLY A 142 11.23 13.56 -19.62
N ARG A 143 10.28 13.29 -18.71
CA ARG A 143 10.53 12.81 -17.33
C ARG A 143 10.05 11.38 -17.09
N LEU A 144 9.72 10.62 -18.13
CA LEU A 144 9.14 9.28 -18.04
C LEU A 144 9.97 8.34 -17.17
N SER A 145 11.29 8.29 -17.36
CA SER A 145 12.19 7.40 -16.59
C SER A 145 12.16 7.68 -15.09
N ARG A 146 11.97 8.94 -14.67
CA ARG A 146 11.84 9.31 -13.26
C ARG A 146 10.49 8.87 -12.68
N ALA A 147 9.41 9.05 -13.45
CA ALA A 147 8.08 8.64 -13.06
C ALA A 147 7.96 7.11 -12.93
N LEU A 148 8.50 6.36 -13.91
CA LEU A 148 8.58 4.90 -13.86
C LEU A 148 9.37 4.41 -12.63
N ARG A 149 10.56 4.97 -12.37
CA ARG A 149 11.36 4.60 -11.19
C ARG A 149 10.60 4.79 -9.88
N ARG A 150 9.78 5.81 -9.76
CA ARG A 150 8.95 6.04 -8.57
C ARG A 150 7.93 4.92 -8.35
N LEU A 151 7.31 4.41 -9.41
CA LEU A 151 6.34 3.30 -9.34
C LEU A 151 7.02 1.94 -9.17
N ILE A 152 8.19 1.76 -9.77
CA ILE A 152 8.92 0.49 -9.77
C ILE A 152 9.62 0.24 -8.42
N ASN A 153 10.22 1.26 -7.82
CA ASN A 153 11.14 1.09 -6.69
C ASN A 153 10.45 1.00 -5.32
N VAL A 154 9.14 1.27 -5.22
CA VAL A 154 8.43 1.04 -3.94
C VAL A 154 8.29 -0.46 -3.67
N LYS A 155 8.43 -0.88 -2.40
CA LYS A 155 8.30 -2.30 -2.06
C LYS A 155 6.88 -2.79 -2.30
N LEU A 156 5.87 -1.98 -1.97
CA LEU A 156 4.46 -2.27 -2.24
C LEU A 156 3.84 -1.18 -3.14
N LEU A 157 3.32 -1.58 -4.29
CA LEU A 157 2.48 -0.75 -5.14
C LEU A 157 1.04 -1.26 -5.05
N VAL A 158 0.08 -0.38 -4.77
CA VAL A 158 -1.34 -0.71 -4.90
C VAL A 158 -1.85 -0.04 -6.17
N ILE A 159 -2.36 -0.85 -7.10
CA ILE A 159 -3.03 -0.41 -8.33
C ILE A 159 -4.53 -0.64 -8.15
N ASP A 160 -5.22 0.41 -7.77
CA ASP A 160 -6.66 0.33 -7.51
C ASP A 160 -7.47 0.53 -8.80
N GLU A 161 -8.66 -0.05 -8.84
CA GLU A 161 -9.66 0.11 -9.90
C GLU A 161 -9.18 -0.34 -11.31
N LEU A 162 -8.37 -1.39 -11.39
CA LEU A 162 -7.97 -1.95 -12.67
C LEU A 162 -9.17 -2.55 -13.40
N GLY A 163 -9.47 -2.04 -14.60
CA GLY A 163 -10.57 -2.49 -15.45
C GLY A 163 -11.89 -1.77 -15.29
N TYR A 164 -11.95 -0.69 -14.51
CA TYR A 164 -13.12 0.19 -14.49
C TYR A 164 -13.29 0.99 -15.79
N MET A 165 -12.19 1.33 -16.42
CA MET A 165 -12.18 1.99 -17.73
C MET A 165 -11.25 1.24 -18.68
N PRO A 166 -11.57 1.12 -19.97
CA PRO A 166 -10.67 0.58 -20.96
C PRO A 166 -9.45 1.49 -21.10
N ILE A 167 -8.29 0.89 -21.31
CA ILE A 167 -7.00 1.57 -21.45
C ILE A 167 -6.66 1.61 -22.92
N ASP A 168 -6.26 2.76 -23.45
CA ASP A 168 -5.78 2.88 -24.82
C ASP A 168 -4.42 2.18 -25.02
N LYS A 169 -4.02 1.95 -26.27
CA LYS A 169 -2.77 1.24 -26.60
C LYS A 169 -1.55 1.82 -25.89
N LYS A 170 -1.44 3.14 -25.87
CA LYS A 170 -0.31 3.83 -25.25
C LYS A 170 -0.29 3.63 -23.72
N GLY A 171 -1.45 3.70 -23.08
CA GLY A 171 -1.61 3.43 -21.67
C GLY A 171 -1.27 1.96 -21.32
N CYS A 172 -1.64 1.02 -22.20
CA CYS A 172 -1.27 -0.39 -22.05
C CYS A 172 0.27 -0.56 -22.06
N ASP A 173 0.97 0.06 -22.99
CA ASP A 173 2.43 0.00 -23.07
C ASP A 173 3.11 0.60 -21.82
N LEU A 174 2.58 1.70 -21.30
CA LEU A 174 3.09 2.34 -20.08
C LEU A 174 2.84 1.49 -18.83
N LEU A 175 1.65 0.93 -18.70
CA LEU A 175 1.33 0.05 -17.57
C LEU A 175 2.12 -1.25 -17.62
N PHE A 176 2.33 -1.80 -18.82
CA PHE A 176 3.20 -2.95 -19.04
C PHE A 176 4.64 -2.69 -18.58
N GLN A 177 5.20 -1.49 -18.84
CA GLN A 177 6.53 -1.12 -18.37
C GLN A 177 6.60 -1.11 -16.83
N VAL A 178 5.55 -0.63 -16.14
CA VAL A 178 5.48 -0.67 -14.67
C VAL A 178 5.45 -2.11 -14.16
N ILE A 179 4.54 -2.94 -14.69
CA ILE A 179 4.37 -4.35 -14.26
C ILE A 179 5.66 -5.15 -14.52
N SER A 180 6.24 -5.01 -15.71
CA SER A 180 7.50 -5.69 -16.09
C SER A 180 8.69 -5.22 -15.24
N GLY A 181 8.76 -3.92 -14.92
CA GLY A 181 9.81 -3.39 -14.08
C GLY A 181 9.73 -3.85 -12.63
N ARG A 182 8.55 -4.24 -12.16
CA ARG A 182 8.28 -4.73 -10.80
C ARG A 182 8.35 -6.24 -10.67
N TYR A 183 8.26 -6.97 -11.79
CA TYR A 183 8.28 -8.43 -11.78
C TYR A 183 9.48 -8.96 -10.98
N GLU A 184 9.22 -9.81 -9.99
CA GLU A 184 10.20 -10.39 -9.04
C GLU A 184 11.03 -9.39 -8.20
N LYS A 185 10.68 -8.09 -8.20
CA LYS A 185 11.41 -7.03 -7.47
C LYS A 185 10.59 -6.38 -6.37
N GLY A 186 9.28 -6.40 -6.50
CA GLY A 186 8.38 -5.81 -5.53
C GLY A 186 6.97 -6.31 -5.71
N SER A 187 6.19 -6.30 -4.64
CA SER A 187 4.82 -6.77 -4.65
C SER A 187 3.86 -5.72 -5.14
N THR A 188 2.84 -6.17 -5.88
CA THR A 188 1.76 -5.30 -6.33
C THR A 188 0.41 -5.86 -5.87
N ILE A 189 -0.42 -5.00 -5.28
CA ILE A 189 -1.82 -5.31 -5.00
C ILE A 189 -2.66 -4.73 -6.12
N PHE A 190 -3.50 -5.54 -6.73
CA PHE A 190 -4.48 -5.13 -7.72
C PHE A 190 -5.88 -5.23 -7.13
N THR A 191 -6.73 -4.23 -7.35
CA THR A 191 -8.16 -4.38 -7.15
C THR A 191 -8.86 -4.32 -8.50
N THR A 192 -9.77 -5.24 -8.75
CA THR A 192 -10.50 -5.33 -10.02
C THR A 192 -11.90 -5.88 -9.83
N ASN A 193 -12.83 -5.46 -10.68
CA ASN A 193 -14.15 -6.04 -10.80
C ASN A 193 -14.26 -6.99 -12.01
N ARG A 194 -13.15 -7.22 -12.73
CA ARG A 194 -13.09 -8.06 -13.92
C ARG A 194 -12.43 -9.39 -13.62
N THR A 195 -12.92 -10.44 -14.25
CA THR A 195 -12.25 -11.74 -14.26
C THR A 195 -11.04 -11.72 -15.20
N TYR A 196 -10.08 -12.63 -15.04
CA TYR A 196 -8.90 -12.68 -15.91
C TYR A 196 -9.24 -12.85 -17.40
N LYS A 197 -10.38 -13.51 -17.71
CA LYS A 197 -10.86 -13.65 -19.09
C LYS A 197 -11.23 -12.32 -19.72
N ASP A 198 -11.65 -11.37 -18.90
CA ASP A 198 -12.09 -10.05 -19.36
C ASP A 198 -10.94 -9.04 -19.42
N TRP A 199 -9.71 -9.43 -19.05
CA TRP A 199 -8.60 -8.50 -19.03
C TRP A 199 -8.18 -8.03 -20.43
N SER A 200 -8.46 -8.82 -21.48
CA SER A 200 -8.28 -8.37 -22.87
C SER A 200 -9.07 -7.09 -23.17
N ILE A 201 -10.28 -6.96 -22.63
CA ILE A 201 -11.11 -5.76 -22.78
C ILE A 201 -10.46 -4.56 -22.10
N ILE A 202 -9.79 -4.77 -20.95
CA ILE A 202 -9.07 -3.71 -20.24
C ILE A 202 -7.94 -3.16 -21.10
N PHE A 203 -7.18 -4.07 -21.75
CA PHE A 203 -5.99 -3.75 -22.51
C PHE A 203 -6.25 -3.63 -24.03
N ASN A 204 -7.30 -2.88 -24.39
CA ASN A 204 -7.61 -2.52 -25.78
C ASN A 204 -7.76 -3.71 -26.75
N ASN A 205 -8.18 -4.86 -26.23
CA ASN A 205 -8.24 -6.14 -26.96
C ASN A 205 -6.89 -6.59 -27.58
N ASP A 206 -5.77 -6.09 -27.06
CA ASP A 206 -4.43 -6.55 -27.47
C ASP A 206 -4.11 -7.85 -26.72
N ALA A 207 -4.24 -8.98 -27.42
CA ALA A 207 -4.00 -10.30 -26.85
C ALA A 207 -2.54 -10.51 -26.42
N VAL A 208 -1.58 -9.90 -27.12
CA VAL A 208 -0.15 -10.05 -26.87
C VAL A 208 0.21 -9.33 -25.56
N VAL A 209 -0.16 -8.07 -25.44
CA VAL A 209 0.07 -7.27 -24.24
C VAL A 209 -0.68 -7.87 -23.05
N THR A 210 -1.92 -8.29 -23.25
CA THR A 210 -2.73 -8.92 -22.20
C THR A 210 -2.07 -10.18 -21.66
N SER A 211 -1.63 -11.08 -22.55
CA SER A 211 -0.97 -12.33 -22.18
C SER A 211 0.33 -12.05 -21.42
N ALA A 212 1.12 -11.10 -21.89
CA ALA A 212 2.38 -10.72 -21.25
C ALA A 212 2.21 -10.08 -19.87
N ILE A 213 1.12 -9.33 -19.66
CA ILE A 213 0.75 -8.77 -18.35
C ILE A 213 0.27 -9.87 -17.40
N LEU A 214 -0.66 -10.70 -17.87
CA LEU A 214 -1.22 -11.81 -17.07
C LEU A 214 -0.14 -12.79 -16.63
N ASP A 215 0.76 -13.17 -17.52
CA ASP A 215 1.89 -14.03 -17.20
C ASP A 215 2.69 -13.49 -16.00
N ARG A 216 3.10 -12.22 -16.03
CA ARG A 216 3.88 -11.62 -14.96
C ARG A 216 3.10 -11.37 -13.67
N VAL A 217 1.83 -11.01 -13.79
CA VAL A 217 0.98 -10.71 -12.63
C VAL A 217 0.63 -11.99 -11.89
N LEU A 218 0.31 -13.08 -12.63
CA LEU A 218 -0.21 -14.32 -12.07
C LEU A 218 0.88 -15.31 -11.66
N HIS A 219 2.08 -15.24 -12.23
CA HIS A 219 3.17 -16.18 -11.96
C HIS A 219 3.44 -16.35 -10.46
N HIS A 220 3.50 -15.24 -9.73
CA HIS A 220 3.66 -15.23 -8.28
C HIS A 220 2.53 -14.39 -7.67
N SER A 221 1.32 -14.94 -7.58
CA SER A 221 0.19 -14.19 -7.05
C SER A 221 -0.74 -15.03 -6.18
N GLU A 222 -1.42 -14.34 -5.29
CA GLU A 222 -2.55 -14.85 -4.52
C GLU A 222 -3.80 -14.05 -4.89
N THR A 223 -4.90 -14.74 -5.22
CA THR A 223 -6.16 -14.11 -5.62
C THR A 223 -7.21 -14.32 -4.55
N ILE A 224 -7.67 -13.21 -3.99
CA ILE A 224 -8.80 -13.19 -3.05
C ILE A 224 -10.06 -12.81 -3.83
N LYS A 225 -10.93 -13.79 -4.05
CA LYS A 225 -12.26 -13.56 -4.63
C LYS A 225 -13.22 -13.14 -3.54
N ILE A 226 -14.01 -12.10 -3.82
CA ILE A 226 -15.02 -11.57 -2.91
C ILE A 226 -16.35 -11.55 -3.65
N GLU A 227 -17.32 -12.35 -3.17
CA GLU A 227 -18.66 -12.46 -3.77
C GLU A 227 -19.72 -12.08 -2.73
N GLY A 228 -20.81 -11.49 -3.18
CA GLY A 228 -21.94 -11.10 -2.35
C GLY A 228 -22.58 -9.78 -2.80
N PRO A 229 -23.57 -9.29 -2.06
CA PRO A 229 -24.20 -8.01 -2.30
C PRO A 229 -23.27 -6.84 -1.95
N SER A 230 -23.53 -5.68 -2.54
CA SER A 230 -22.77 -4.46 -2.26
C SER A 230 -22.99 -3.97 -0.83
N TYR A 231 -21.90 -3.84 -0.04
CA TYR A 231 -21.98 -3.27 1.32
C TYR A 231 -22.50 -1.83 1.32
N ARG A 232 -22.16 -1.03 0.31
CA ARG A 232 -22.62 0.35 0.17
C ARG A 232 -24.14 0.48 0.01
N MET A 233 -24.80 -0.58 -0.45
CA MET A 233 -26.27 -0.60 -0.62
C MET A 233 -27.00 -1.08 0.63
N SER A 234 -26.30 -1.69 1.61
CA SER A 234 -26.88 -2.16 2.87
C SER A 234 -26.98 -1.06 3.93
N ASP A 235 -26.07 -0.08 3.90
CA ASP A 235 -26.08 1.05 4.85
C ASP A 235 -27.24 2.04 4.61
N ASN A 236 -28.02 1.86 3.54
CA ASN A 236 -29.19 2.66 3.20
C ASN A 236 -30.53 1.97 3.59
N LYS A 237 -30.51 0.95 4.40
CA LYS A 237 -31.67 0.32 5.01
C LYS A 237 -31.57 0.42 6.53
#